data_765d347de2e2fe2889304397f1a7f788
#
_entry.id   765d347de2e2fe2889304397f1a7f788
#
_cell.length_a   1.000
_cell.length_b   1.000
_cell.length_c   1.000
_cell.angle_alpha   90.00
_cell.angle_beta   90.00
_cell.angle_gamma   90.00
#
_symmetry.space_group_name_H-M   'P 1'
#
loop_
_entity.id
_entity.type
_entity.pdbx_description
1 polymer ?
#
loop_
_entity_poly.entity_id
_entity_poly.type
_entity_poly.pdbx_seq_one_letter_code
_entity_poly.pdbx_strand_id
1 'polypeptide(L)'
;MGHGSSVLLITSSTERSPSEEQVIVGAGFYGLDVQHFLAQDKKDNLQCLYAPNWKVITAIVITAEALPFVESKEVLLDGLKGNYRDVPVLITGVTPEIEANNLSDASKGYVVGSKTIVDCSSDALCKISDERAITKQLAGQELPCKAIRKHYLIVGDKKNADVVMEFKTEGTDERFPVFVKVNIDGRAVFFQAEMKVSENYARSTSRYHRNRFFEIAGPLMFLRYACGERCWHSVGHYANLTIDDPWLTEPYGNLSYKGLLKEMEKANFHTTIAFIPWNYNRSQAEVVSLFRSNPERFSISIHGNNHDHYEFYKYRTEPGDRWPAKPLNVQEANVRQALGRMEQFKRLTGIDYDRVMVFPHGIAPAKTLRVLKEYNFLATVNAGNTPLLAGKPPDSTDHLRQVTLEFENFPSLNRWTPGKARIDVLIDLFLGNPILFYAHQEFFGSDIGAFNEIADMVNESEPEVQWKSLGDIARHLYLKRLREDGNYDVLAFAGDLILENKHSREVTYFIEKPESFSPSIRYVTVDDELSPYDRAENKLILRVTVSAKQSRRVLIEYKNQLFADSVDVSKSNMRVGVLRWLSDFRDMHVSTNRLGRAFGSFYYQSGLFKRGL
;
A
#
# COMPACT_ATOMS: atom_id res chain seq x y z
N MET A 1 22.85 -13.15 -7.34
CA MET A 1 21.72 -13.16 -8.29
C MET A 1 20.71 -14.15 -7.73
N GLY A 2 19.54 -13.67 -7.33
CA GLY A 2 18.56 -14.50 -6.64
C GLY A 2 17.94 -15.53 -7.58
N HIS A 3 17.90 -16.77 -7.13
CA HIS A 3 17.11 -17.83 -7.76
C HIS A 3 15.64 -17.54 -7.46
N GLY A 4 14.98 -16.74 -8.32
CA GLY A 4 13.57 -16.38 -8.17
C GLY A 4 12.66 -17.48 -8.72
N SER A 5 11.51 -17.68 -8.09
CA SER A 5 10.42 -18.48 -8.66
C SER A 5 9.96 -17.87 -9.99
N SER A 6 9.62 -18.73 -10.93
CA SER A 6 9.22 -18.33 -12.27
C SER A 6 7.79 -18.73 -12.58
N VAL A 7 7.11 -17.88 -13.30
CA VAL A 7 5.81 -18.12 -13.94
C VAL A 7 6.07 -18.48 -15.38
N LEU A 8 5.61 -19.63 -15.82
CA LEU A 8 5.61 -19.98 -17.24
C LEU A 8 4.35 -19.41 -17.89
N LEU A 9 4.53 -18.49 -18.84
CA LEU A 9 3.45 -17.89 -19.62
C LEU A 9 3.47 -18.44 -21.03
N ILE A 10 2.41 -19.16 -21.41
CA ILE A 10 2.24 -19.79 -22.72
C ILE A 10 1.22 -19.00 -23.53
N THR A 11 1.62 -18.51 -24.72
CA THR A 11 0.80 -17.69 -25.61
C THR A 11 0.86 -18.23 -27.05
N SER A 12 -0.08 -17.82 -27.90
CA SER A 12 -0.10 -18.17 -29.34
C SER A 12 0.34 -17.03 -30.25
N SER A 13 0.53 -15.82 -29.72
CA SER A 13 0.90 -14.63 -30.47
C SER A 13 2.08 -13.90 -29.85
N THR A 14 2.82 -13.16 -30.67
CA THR A 14 3.85 -12.22 -30.20
C THR A 14 3.26 -10.87 -29.79
N GLU A 15 2.02 -10.57 -30.21
CA GLU A 15 1.30 -9.39 -29.76
C GLU A 15 0.66 -9.68 -28.40
N ARG A 16 0.90 -8.81 -27.42
CA ARG A 16 0.38 -8.97 -26.06
C ARG A 16 -1.12 -8.73 -26.00
N SER A 17 -1.84 -9.69 -25.47
CA SER A 17 -3.25 -9.53 -25.13
C SER A 17 -3.43 -8.78 -23.79
N PRO A 18 -4.62 -8.19 -23.53
CA PRO A 18 -4.93 -7.59 -22.23
C PRO A 18 -4.75 -8.57 -21.06
N SER A 19 -5.10 -9.84 -21.25
CA SER A 19 -4.96 -10.87 -20.23
C SER A 19 -3.50 -11.22 -19.92
N GLU A 20 -2.62 -11.23 -20.93
CA GLU A 20 -1.18 -11.36 -20.73
C GLU A 20 -0.61 -10.19 -19.90
N GLU A 21 -1.00 -8.96 -20.24
CA GLU A 21 -0.56 -7.77 -19.53
C GLU A 21 -0.98 -7.82 -18.06
N GLN A 22 -2.20 -8.28 -17.76
CA GLN A 22 -2.68 -8.46 -16.37
C GLN A 22 -1.82 -9.46 -15.60
N VAL A 23 -1.41 -10.56 -16.21
CA VAL A 23 -0.53 -11.56 -15.61
C VAL A 23 0.88 -11.00 -15.37
N ILE A 24 1.44 -10.29 -16.36
CA ILE A 24 2.76 -9.66 -16.27
C ILE A 24 2.78 -8.62 -15.15
N VAL A 25 1.73 -7.79 -15.06
CA VAL A 25 1.56 -6.80 -13.98
C VAL A 25 1.48 -7.49 -12.62
N GLY A 26 0.67 -8.56 -12.50
CA GLY A 26 0.57 -9.34 -11.27
C GLY A 26 1.88 -10.00 -10.86
N ALA A 27 2.60 -10.59 -11.81
CA ALA A 27 3.92 -11.19 -11.58
C ALA A 27 4.94 -10.13 -11.14
N GLY A 28 4.96 -8.96 -11.79
CA GLY A 28 5.80 -7.82 -11.41
C GLY A 28 5.50 -7.33 -10.00
N PHE A 29 4.22 -7.24 -9.63
CA PHE A 29 3.80 -6.88 -8.26
C PHE A 29 4.37 -7.84 -7.20
N TYR A 30 4.37 -9.14 -7.49
CA TYR A 30 4.92 -10.17 -6.61
C TYR A 30 6.41 -10.42 -6.80
N GLY A 31 7.08 -9.72 -7.72
CA GLY A 31 8.51 -9.89 -8.02
C GLY A 31 8.86 -11.28 -8.56
N LEU A 32 7.94 -11.87 -9.31
CA LEU A 32 8.11 -13.16 -9.96
C LEU A 32 8.69 -12.95 -11.36
N ASP A 33 9.61 -13.82 -11.77
CA ASP A 33 10.11 -13.81 -13.14
C ASP A 33 9.09 -14.48 -14.08
N VAL A 34 8.84 -13.89 -15.24
CA VAL A 34 7.98 -14.48 -16.26
C VAL A 34 8.85 -15.06 -17.38
N GLN A 35 8.71 -16.37 -17.59
CA GLN A 35 9.28 -17.08 -18.73
C GLN A 35 8.21 -17.23 -19.79
N HIS A 36 8.42 -16.62 -20.95
CA HIS A 36 7.44 -16.60 -22.02
C HIS A 36 7.73 -17.73 -23.02
N PHE A 37 6.71 -18.53 -23.32
CA PHE A 37 6.74 -19.57 -24.34
C PHE A 37 5.67 -19.28 -25.40
N LEU A 38 6.10 -19.21 -26.67
CA LEU A 38 5.21 -18.99 -27.80
C LEU A 38 4.88 -20.34 -28.46
N ALA A 39 3.61 -20.77 -28.35
CA ALA A 39 3.10 -21.98 -28.96
C ALA A 39 2.47 -21.64 -30.32
N GLN A 40 3.18 -21.91 -31.43
CA GLN A 40 2.73 -21.58 -32.81
C GLN A 40 2.42 -22.81 -33.66
N ASP A 41 2.93 -23.99 -33.30
CA ASP A 41 2.70 -25.24 -34.01
C ASP A 41 2.32 -26.37 -33.01
N LYS A 42 1.36 -27.24 -33.45
CA LYS A 42 1.00 -28.45 -32.67
C LYS A 42 2.17 -29.39 -32.37
N LYS A 43 3.31 -29.19 -33.06
CA LYS A 43 4.56 -29.92 -32.87
C LYS A 43 5.54 -29.24 -31.92
N ASP A 44 5.25 -28.03 -31.47
CA ASP A 44 6.10 -27.31 -30.50
C ASP A 44 6.14 -28.12 -29.21
N ASN A 45 7.21 -28.89 -29.09
CA ASN A 45 7.38 -29.85 -28.02
C ASN A 45 7.78 -29.09 -26.74
N LEU A 46 6.90 -29.07 -25.74
CA LEU A 46 7.22 -28.53 -24.40
C LEU A 46 8.45 -29.20 -23.74
N GLN A 47 9.08 -30.18 -24.40
CA GLN A 47 10.34 -30.77 -23.95
C GLN A 47 11.49 -29.76 -23.83
N CYS A 48 11.42 -28.62 -24.53
CA CYS A 48 12.37 -27.52 -24.32
C CYS A 48 12.29 -26.92 -22.92
N LEU A 49 11.17 -27.08 -22.21
CA LEU A 49 10.99 -26.65 -20.80
C LEU A 49 11.86 -27.45 -19.80
N TYR A 50 12.41 -28.57 -20.24
CA TYR A 50 13.31 -29.41 -19.43
C TYR A 50 14.80 -29.02 -19.57
N ALA A 51 15.10 -27.89 -20.22
CA ALA A 51 16.49 -27.44 -20.33
C ALA A 51 17.10 -27.15 -18.93
N PRO A 52 18.35 -27.56 -18.68
CA PRO A 52 18.96 -27.51 -17.34
C PRO A 52 19.08 -26.11 -16.72
N ASN A 53 18.83 -25.06 -17.47
CA ASN A 53 18.97 -23.67 -17.05
C ASN A 53 17.64 -22.99 -16.69
N TRP A 54 16.53 -23.71 -16.65
CA TRP A 54 15.24 -23.12 -16.30
C TRP A 54 15.11 -22.98 -14.79
N LYS A 55 14.70 -21.80 -14.35
CA LYS A 55 14.33 -21.52 -12.95
C LYS A 55 13.17 -22.41 -12.54
N VAL A 56 13.02 -22.64 -11.25
CA VAL A 56 11.91 -23.44 -10.72
C VAL A 56 10.58 -22.77 -11.09
N ILE A 57 9.78 -23.44 -11.93
CA ILE A 57 8.43 -23.00 -12.30
C ILE A 57 7.48 -23.34 -11.16
N THR A 58 6.82 -22.33 -10.63
CA THR A 58 5.88 -22.47 -9.50
C THR A 58 4.43 -22.16 -9.91
N ALA A 59 4.22 -21.58 -11.08
CA ALA A 59 2.92 -21.31 -11.66
C ALA A 59 2.99 -21.41 -13.19
N ILE A 60 1.93 -21.92 -13.81
CA ILE A 60 1.77 -21.98 -15.27
C ILE A 60 0.56 -21.16 -15.64
N VAL A 61 0.72 -20.28 -16.63
CA VAL A 61 -0.37 -19.49 -17.21
C VAL A 61 -0.45 -19.77 -18.70
N ILE A 62 -1.65 -20.05 -19.19
CA ILE A 62 -1.92 -20.33 -20.59
C ILE A 62 -3.00 -19.35 -21.06
N THR A 63 -2.75 -18.61 -22.12
CA THR A 63 -3.82 -17.82 -22.75
C THR A 63 -4.81 -18.76 -23.42
N ALA A 64 -6.11 -18.46 -23.34
CA ALA A 64 -7.14 -19.33 -23.90
C ALA A 64 -6.97 -19.54 -25.43
N GLU A 65 -6.42 -18.55 -26.12
CA GLU A 65 -6.08 -18.63 -27.55
C GLU A 65 -4.95 -19.63 -27.85
N ALA A 66 -4.10 -19.93 -26.86
CA ALA A 66 -3.02 -20.90 -27.02
C ALA A 66 -3.46 -22.36 -26.80
N LEU A 67 -4.67 -22.61 -26.27
CA LEU A 67 -5.18 -23.97 -26.01
C LEU A 67 -5.15 -24.91 -27.21
N PRO A 68 -5.49 -24.47 -28.45
CA PRO A 68 -5.43 -25.36 -29.61
C PRO A 68 -4.01 -25.83 -30.00
N PHE A 69 -2.99 -25.09 -29.62
CA PHE A 69 -1.58 -25.36 -29.91
C PHE A 69 -0.90 -26.17 -28.79
N VAL A 70 -1.44 -26.12 -27.59
CA VAL A 70 -1.01 -26.92 -26.46
C VAL A 70 -1.79 -28.24 -26.53
N GLU A 71 -1.25 -29.24 -27.26
CA GLU A 71 -1.96 -30.48 -27.56
C GLU A 71 -2.66 -31.09 -26.35
N SER A 72 -3.89 -31.11 -26.51
CA SER A 72 -5.09 -31.42 -25.81
C SER A 72 -4.97 -32.37 -24.64
N LYS A 73 -4.73 -33.41 -24.38
CA LYS A 73 -4.89 -34.27 -23.19
C LYS A 73 -3.59 -34.59 -22.50
N GLU A 74 -2.53 -34.72 -23.29
CA GLU A 74 -1.26 -35.22 -22.76
C GLU A 74 -0.34 -34.10 -22.28
N VAL A 75 -0.46 -32.88 -22.79
CA VAL A 75 0.45 -31.77 -22.45
C VAL A 75 0.01 -31.00 -21.22
N LEU A 76 -1.30 -30.70 -21.09
CA LEU A 76 -1.83 -30.06 -19.86
C LEU A 76 -1.89 -31.02 -18.67
N LEU A 77 -2.08 -32.33 -18.92
CA LEU A 77 -2.30 -33.33 -17.91
C LEU A 77 -1.17 -34.38 -17.84
N ASP A 78 -0.58 -34.78 -18.98
CA ASP A 78 0.45 -35.81 -19.07
C ASP A 78 1.82 -35.30 -19.56
N GLY A 79 1.88 -34.29 -20.41
CA GLY A 79 3.12 -33.75 -20.96
C GLY A 79 3.94 -32.95 -19.97
N LEU A 80 3.34 -32.48 -18.89
CA LEU A 80 4.02 -31.95 -17.73
C LEU A 80 4.36 -33.06 -16.71
N LYS A 81 4.61 -34.28 -17.19
CA LYS A 81 5.11 -35.38 -16.36
C LYS A 81 6.44 -35.00 -15.71
N GLY A 82 6.65 -35.39 -14.48
CA GLY A 82 7.82 -35.06 -13.68
C GLY A 82 7.55 -33.96 -12.66
N ASN A 83 8.46 -33.03 -12.49
CA ASN A 83 8.45 -32.02 -11.40
C ASN A 83 7.31 -30.98 -11.49
N TYR A 84 6.50 -30.97 -12.54
CA TYR A 84 5.44 -29.95 -12.76
C TYR A 84 4.02 -30.47 -12.61
N ARG A 85 3.85 -31.75 -12.23
CA ARG A 85 2.52 -32.38 -12.10
C ARG A 85 1.61 -31.64 -11.12
N ASP A 86 2.17 -31.12 -10.05
CA ASP A 86 1.44 -30.47 -8.97
C ASP A 86 1.42 -28.93 -9.10
N VAL A 87 2.08 -28.36 -10.13
CA VAL A 87 2.13 -26.90 -10.34
C VAL A 87 0.75 -26.40 -10.77
N PRO A 88 0.15 -25.43 -10.07
CA PRO A 88 -1.15 -24.86 -10.45
C PRO A 88 -1.12 -24.21 -11.84
N VAL A 89 -2.25 -24.27 -12.55
CA VAL A 89 -2.44 -23.71 -13.90
C VAL A 89 -3.53 -22.65 -13.88
N LEU A 90 -3.31 -21.54 -14.59
CA LEU A 90 -4.32 -20.54 -14.91
C LEU A 90 -4.53 -20.52 -16.44
N ILE A 91 -5.77 -20.72 -16.90
CA ILE A 91 -6.22 -20.44 -18.25
C ILE A 91 -6.92 -19.08 -18.20
N THR A 92 -6.32 -18.08 -18.87
CA THR A 92 -6.78 -16.68 -18.83
C THR A 92 -7.18 -16.17 -20.22
N GLY A 93 -7.96 -15.08 -20.28
CA GLY A 93 -8.41 -14.50 -21.54
C GLY A 93 -9.51 -15.30 -22.21
N VAL A 94 -10.36 -15.97 -21.43
CA VAL A 94 -11.49 -16.74 -22.01
C VAL A 94 -12.56 -15.78 -22.49
N THR A 95 -12.80 -15.82 -23.82
CA THR A 95 -13.80 -15.03 -24.53
C THR A 95 -14.80 -15.96 -25.25
N PRO A 96 -15.95 -15.45 -25.74
CA PRO A 96 -16.91 -16.25 -26.48
C PRO A 96 -16.39 -16.81 -27.81
N GLU A 97 -15.32 -16.25 -28.35
CA GLU A 97 -14.66 -16.67 -29.59
C GLU A 97 -13.81 -17.94 -29.39
N ILE A 98 -13.47 -18.29 -28.16
CA ILE A 98 -12.72 -19.52 -27.84
C ILE A 98 -13.65 -20.74 -28.04
N GLU A 99 -13.19 -21.70 -28.84
CA GLU A 99 -13.93 -22.91 -29.10
C GLU A 99 -14.29 -23.66 -27.80
N ALA A 100 -15.57 -23.96 -27.62
CA ALA A 100 -16.11 -24.63 -26.46
C ALA A 100 -15.45 -26.00 -26.20
N ASN A 101 -15.08 -26.73 -27.27
CA ASN A 101 -14.41 -28.02 -27.16
C ASN A 101 -13.04 -27.89 -26.48
N ASN A 102 -12.25 -26.87 -26.82
CA ASN A 102 -10.94 -26.65 -26.25
C ASN A 102 -11.04 -26.36 -24.73
N LEU A 103 -12.04 -25.57 -24.33
CA LEU A 103 -12.28 -25.29 -22.89
C LEU A 103 -12.81 -26.53 -22.15
N SER A 104 -13.76 -27.26 -22.78
CA SER A 104 -14.32 -28.48 -22.21
C SER A 104 -13.26 -29.57 -22.03
N ASP A 105 -12.39 -29.74 -23.02
CA ASP A 105 -11.29 -30.72 -22.94
C ASP A 105 -10.26 -30.32 -21.87
N ALA A 106 -9.84 -29.04 -21.84
CA ALA A 106 -8.91 -28.52 -20.85
C ALA A 106 -9.45 -28.56 -19.42
N SER A 107 -10.78 -28.48 -19.25
CA SER A 107 -11.46 -28.50 -17.96
C SER A 107 -12.11 -29.83 -17.60
N LYS A 108 -12.04 -30.86 -18.44
CA LYS A 108 -12.81 -32.10 -18.31
C LYS A 108 -14.33 -31.86 -18.20
N GLY A 109 -14.85 -30.87 -18.92
CA GLY A 109 -16.26 -30.51 -18.96
C GLY A 109 -16.75 -29.62 -17.81
N TYR A 110 -15.88 -29.16 -16.92
CA TYR A 110 -16.25 -28.23 -15.85
C TYR A 110 -16.50 -26.81 -16.35
N VAL A 111 -15.74 -26.32 -17.34
CA VAL A 111 -15.95 -25.05 -18.02
C VAL A 111 -16.21 -25.34 -19.49
N VAL A 112 -17.41 -25.03 -19.98
CA VAL A 112 -17.88 -25.45 -21.30
C VAL A 112 -18.02 -24.29 -22.29
N GLY A 113 -17.65 -23.08 -21.91
CA GLY A 113 -17.72 -21.92 -22.80
C GLY A 113 -17.68 -20.60 -22.04
N SER A 114 -17.92 -19.53 -22.80
CA SER A 114 -18.02 -18.16 -22.28
C SER A 114 -19.12 -17.39 -23.03
N LYS A 115 -19.67 -16.37 -22.39
CA LYS A 115 -20.64 -15.42 -22.98
C LYS A 115 -20.32 -14.01 -22.56
N THR A 116 -20.78 -13.03 -23.36
CA THR A 116 -20.69 -11.60 -23.04
C THR A 116 -21.89 -11.16 -22.23
N ILE A 117 -21.68 -10.36 -21.21
CA ILE A 117 -22.74 -9.67 -20.47
C ILE A 117 -23.11 -8.42 -21.28
N VAL A 118 -24.35 -8.36 -21.76
CA VAL A 118 -24.77 -7.34 -22.74
C VAL A 118 -25.15 -6.00 -22.10
N ASP A 119 -25.49 -5.95 -20.82
CA ASP A 119 -25.92 -4.71 -20.16
C ASP A 119 -25.42 -4.62 -18.73
N CYS A 120 -24.44 -3.76 -18.49
CA CYS A 120 -23.89 -3.44 -17.20
C CYS A 120 -24.01 -1.94 -16.88
N SER A 121 -25.14 -1.30 -17.23
CA SER A 121 -25.41 0.10 -16.93
C SER A 121 -25.73 0.34 -15.45
N SER A 122 -26.05 -0.70 -14.69
CA SER A 122 -26.33 -0.66 -13.26
C SER A 122 -25.12 -1.01 -12.39
N ASP A 123 -25.13 -0.61 -11.14
CA ASP A 123 -24.15 -0.98 -10.15
C ASP A 123 -24.15 -2.52 -9.98
N ALA A 124 -23.04 -3.17 -10.31
CA ALA A 124 -22.85 -4.60 -10.13
C ALA A 124 -22.08 -4.89 -8.85
N LEU A 125 -22.36 -6.03 -8.23
CA LEU A 125 -21.61 -6.54 -7.08
C LEU A 125 -20.68 -7.65 -7.56
N CYS A 126 -19.43 -7.60 -7.12
CA CYS A 126 -18.48 -8.70 -7.24
C CYS A 126 -18.56 -9.54 -5.95
N LYS A 127 -19.04 -10.76 -6.05
CA LYS A 127 -19.02 -11.71 -4.95
C LYS A 127 -17.76 -12.56 -5.02
N ILE A 128 -17.07 -12.68 -3.90
CA ILE A 128 -15.83 -13.43 -3.73
C ILE A 128 -16.08 -14.61 -2.80
N SER A 129 -15.55 -15.78 -3.13
CA SER A 129 -15.75 -17.01 -2.34
C SER A 129 -15.09 -16.91 -0.96
N ASP A 130 -15.55 -17.78 -0.03
CA ASP A 130 -15.00 -17.91 1.33
C ASP A 130 -13.65 -18.65 1.38
N GLU A 131 -13.11 -19.11 0.25
CA GLU A 131 -11.88 -19.89 0.21
C GLU A 131 -10.65 -19.02 0.51
N ARG A 132 -10.37 -18.77 1.78
CA ARG A 132 -9.28 -17.92 2.26
C ARG A 132 -7.89 -18.30 1.74
N ALA A 133 -7.68 -19.55 1.36
CA ALA A 133 -6.43 -19.98 0.74
C ALA A 133 -6.13 -19.17 -0.54
N ILE A 134 -7.17 -18.78 -1.30
CA ILE A 134 -7.10 -18.03 -2.54
C ILE A 134 -7.38 -16.54 -2.30
N THR A 135 -8.51 -16.26 -1.63
CA THR A 135 -9.13 -14.91 -1.58
C THR A 135 -8.62 -14.04 -0.42
N LYS A 136 -7.92 -14.63 0.57
CA LYS A 136 -7.33 -13.95 1.72
C LYS A 136 -8.34 -13.02 2.43
N GLN A 137 -8.04 -11.73 2.60
CA GLN A 137 -8.90 -10.74 3.28
C GLN A 137 -10.19 -10.42 2.51
N LEU A 138 -10.30 -10.85 1.25
CA LEU A 138 -11.48 -10.65 0.43
C LEU A 138 -12.50 -11.80 0.59
N ALA A 139 -12.21 -12.83 1.39
CA ALA A 139 -13.06 -14.01 1.57
C ALA A 139 -14.48 -13.62 1.98
N GLY A 140 -15.48 -14.15 1.25
CA GLY A 140 -16.90 -13.96 1.54
C GLY A 140 -17.45 -12.56 1.28
N GLN A 141 -16.66 -11.66 0.69
CA GLN A 141 -17.09 -10.27 0.48
C GLN A 141 -17.94 -10.12 -0.78
N GLU A 142 -18.94 -9.23 -0.68
CA GLU A 142 -19.67 -8.69 -1.82
C GLU A 142 -19.28 -7.22 -1.99
N LEU A 143 -18.61 -6.92 -3.10
CA LEU A 143 -17.96 -5.62 -3.31
C LEU A 143 -18.59 -4.88 -4.50
N PRO A 144 -18.93 -3.59 -4.37
CA PRO A 144 -19.48 -2.83 -5.46
C PRO A 144 -18.46 -2.67 -6.61
N CYS A 145 -18.90 -3.02 -7.81
CA CYS A 145 -18.07 -3.03 -9.00
C CYS A 145 -18.82 -2.35 -10.14
N LYS A 146 -18.39 -1.15 -10.56
CA LYS A 146 -19.07 -0.45 -11.66
C LYS A 146 -18.74 -1.03 -13.04
N ALA A 147 -19.76 -1.04 -13.85
CA ALA A 147 -19.89 -1.42 -15.24
C ALA A 147 -18.60 -1.68 -16.02
N ILE A 148 -18.41 -2.91 -16.38
CA ILE A 148 -17.33 -3.36 -17.24
C ILE A 148 -17.98 -4.23 -18.33
N ARG A 149 -17.60 -4.02 -19.57
CA ARG A 149 -17.89 -5.03 -20.62
C ARG A 149 -17.16 -6.29 -20.20
N LYS A 150 -17.89 -7.35 -19.87
CA LYS A 150 -17.33 -8.56 -19.31
C LYS A 150 -17.82 -9.77 -20.04
N HIS A 151 -16.91 -10.70 -20.14
CA HIS A 151 -17.25 -12.08 -20.43
C HIS A 151 -17.42 -12.83 -19.11
N TYR A 152 -18.23 -13.89 -19.13
CA TYR A 152 -18.38 -14.80 -18.02
C TYR A 152 -18.28 -16.25 -18.48
N LEU A 153 -17.87 -17.12 -17.57
CA LEU A 153 -17.66 -18.53 -17.82
C LEU A 153 -18.97 -19.29 -17.70
N ILE A 154 -19.22 -20.24 -18.61
CA ILE A 154 -20.31 -21.20 -18.50
C ILE A 154 -19.77 -22.43 -17.78
N VAL A 155 -20.24 -22.64 -16.56
CA VAL A 155 -19.86 -23.76 -15.69
C VAL A 155 -20.84 -24.91 -15.92
N GLY A 156 -20.33 -26.03 -16.45
CA GLY A 156 -21.12 -27.23 -16.77
C GLY A 156 -21.52 -28.03 -15.52
N ASP A 157 -20.54 -28.45 -14.71
CA ASP A 157 -20.77 -29.14 -13.43
C ASP A 157 -20.47 -28.22 -12.25
N LYS A 158 -21.53 -27.64 -11.67
CA LYS A 158 -21.46 -26.73 -10.54
C LYS A 158 -21.05 -27.38 -9.20
N LYS A 159 -21.07 -28.73 -9.10
CA LYS A 159 -20.75 -29.42 -7.84
C LYS A 159 -19.25 -29.55 -7.62
N ASN A 160 -18.48 -29.60 -8.68
CA ASN A 160 -17.04 -29.85 -8.65
C ASN A 160 -16.20 -28.65 -9.15
N ALA A 161 -16.85 -27.51 -9.40
CA ALA A 161 -16.21 -26.26 -9.80
C ALA A 161 -16.42 -25.20 -8.71
N ASP A 162 -15.35 -24.72 -8.14
CA ASP A 162 -15.35 -23.65 -7.13
C ASP A 162 -15.39 -22.29 -7.84
N VAL A 163 -16.51 -21.58 -7.75
CA VAL A 163 -16.60 -20.21 -8.27
C VAL A 163 -15.90 -19.27 -7.29
N VAL A 164 -14.72 -18.78 -7.66
CA VAL A 164 -13.89 -17.91 -6.81
C VAL A 164 -14.37 -16.47 -6.87
N MET A 165 -14.73 -15.98 -8.08
CA MET A 165 -15.32 -14.66 -8.29
C MET A 165 -16.48 -14.74 -9.27
N GLU A 166 -17.59 -14.10 -8.92
CA GLU A 166 -18.76 -13.94 -9.77
C GLU A 166 -19.28 -12.51 -9.71
N PHE A 167 -19.90 -12.03 -10.78
CA PHE A 167 -20.65 -10.79 -10.75
C PHE A 167 -22.14 -11.07 -10.62
N LYS A 168 -22.79 -10.18 -9.88
CA LYS A 168 -24.23 -10.16 -9.72
C LYS A 168 -24.74 -8.78 -10.11
N THR A 169 -25.78 -8.71 -10.93
CA THR A 169 -26.48 -7.45 -11.20
C THR A 169 -27.38 -7.13 -10.00
N GLU A 170 -27.35 -5.89 -9.54
CA GLU A 170 -28.20 -5.47 -8.43
C GLU A 170 -29.68 -5.63 -8.79
N GLY A 171 -30.48 -6.23 -7.90
CA GLY A 171 -31.91 -6.50 -8.12
C GLY A 171 -32.23 -7.76 -8.91
N THR A 172 -31.25 -8.57 -9.34
CA THR A 172 -31.47 -9.88 -9.96
C THR A 172 -30.75 -10.99 -9.23
N ASP A 173 -31.18 -12.24 -9.46
CA ASP A 173 -30.48 -13.44 -8.96
C ASP A 173 -29.49 -13.99 -10.00
N GLU A 174 -29.32 -13.32 -11.13
CA GLU A 174 -28.39 -13.74 -12.17
C GLU A 174 -26.94 -13.59 -11.69
N ARG A 175 -26.17 -14.67 -11.87
CA ARG A 175 -24.77 -14.78 -11.46
C ARG A 175 -23.89 -15.09 -12.65
N PHE A 176 -22.79 -14.39 -12.74
CA PHE A 176 -21.86 -14.45 -13.86
C PHE A 176 -20.45 -14.81 -13.35
N PRO A 177 -20.10 -16.11 -13.33
CA PRO A 177 -18.77 -16.57 -12.93
C PRO A 177 -17.69 -15.97 -13.83
N VAL A 178 -16.65 -15.35 -13.25
CA VAL A 178 -15.54 -14.77 -14.00
C VAL A 178 -14.19 -15.37 -13.65
N PHE A 179 -14.10 -16.00 -12.48
CA PHE A 179 -12.91 -16.71 -12.02
C PHE A 179 -13.31 -17.98 -11.30
N VAL A 180 -12.91 -19.14 -11.84
CA VAL A 180 -13.34 -20.45 -11.40
C VAL A 180 -12.13 -21.35 -11.19
N LYS A 181 -12.13 -22.12 -10.10
CA LYS A 181 -11.14 -23.17 -9.83
C LYS A 181 -11.78 -24.52 -9.99
N VAL A 182 -11.05 -25.46 -10.60
CA VAL A 182 -11.41 -26.88 -10.67
C VAL A 182 -10.21 -27.72 -10.24
N ASN A 183 -10.47 -28.92 -9.75
CA ASN A 183 -9.41 -29.90 -9.46
C ASN A 183 -9.42 -30.96 -10.56
N ILE A 184 -8.33 -31.06 -11.29
CA ILE A 184 -8.15 -32.03 -12.36
C ILE A 184 -7.02 -32.96 -11.98
N ASP A 185 -7.34 -34.22 -11.66
CA ASP A 185 -6.37 -35.27 -11.26
C ASP A 185 -5.44 -34.83 -10.11
N GLY A 186 -6.00 -34.13 -9.13
CA GLY A 186 -5.27 -33.60 -7.97
C GLY A 186 -4.61 -32.23 -8.20
N ARG A 187 -4.66 -31.69 -9.41
CA ARG A 187 -4.06 -30.41 -9.78
C ARG A 187 -5.11 -29.28 -9.75
N ALA A 188 -4.77 -28.15 -9.16
CA ALA A 188 -5.59 -26.94 -9.21
C ALA A 188 -5.46 -26.25 -10.59
N VAL A 189 -6.57 -26.13 -11.30
CA VAL A 189 -6.67 -25.44 -12.59
C VAL A 189 -7.69 -24.32 -12.46
N PHE A 190 -7.27 -23.12 -12.81
CA PHE A 190 -8.10 -21.92 -12.75
C PHE A 190 -8.46 -21.46 -14.14
N PHE A 191 -9.66 -20.92 -14.29
CA PHE A 191 -10.18 -20.34 -15.52
C PHE A 191 -10.61 -18.90 -15.24
N GLN A 192 -10.18 -17.99 -16.09
CA GLN A 192 -10.54 -16.57 -15.99
C GLN A 192 -11.12 -16.07 -17.32
N ALA A 193 -12.34 -15.52 -17.25
CA ALA A 193 -12.92 -14.79 -18.37
C ALA A 193 -12.13 -13.50 -18.62
N GLU A 194 -12.03 -13.07 -19.88
CA GLU A 194 -11.41 -11.79 -20.20
C GLU A 194 -12.19 -10.65 -19.54
N MET A 195 -11.45 -9.79 -18.84
CA MET A 195 -11.98 -8.63 -18.17
C MET A 195 -11.39 -7.37 -18.76
N LYS A 196 -12.23 -6.54 -19.40
CA LYS A 196 -11.80 -5.27 -19.99
C LYS A 196 -12.47 -4.11 -19.28
N VAL A 197 -11.68 -3.20 -18.71
CA VAL A 197 -12.19 -1.98 -18.09
C VAL A 197 -12.38 -0.88 -19.13
N SER A 198 -13.47 -0.13 -19.01
CA SER A 198 -13.72 1.03 -19.85
C SER A 198 -12.76 2.18 -19.51
N GLU A 199 -12.03 2.69 -20.49
CA GLU A 199 -11.06 3.80 -20.36
C GLU A 199 -11.67 5.11 -19.82
N ASN A 200 -12.99 5.26 -19.91
CA ASN A 200 -13.69 6.48 -19.49
C ASN A 200 -13.82 6.69 -17.97
N TYR A 201 -13.45 5.70 -17.14
CA TYR A 201 -13.52 5.79 -15.69
C TYR A 201 -12.23 6.26 -14.99
N ALA A 202 -11.19 6.55 -15.74
CA ALA A 202 -9.83 6.81 -15.25
C ALA A 202 -9.60 8.16 -14.54
N ARG A 203 -10.63 8.96 -14.24
CA ARG A 203 -10.43 10.35 -13.77
C ARG A 203 -10.44 10.58 -12.26
N SER A 204 -10.74 9.57 -11.44
CA SER A 204 -10.66 9.70 -9.97
C SER A 204 -9.69 8.65 -9.41
N THR A 205 -8.69 9.09 -8.68
CA THR A 205 -7.63 8.23 -8.12
C THR A 205 -8.17 7.03 -7.35
N SER A 206 -9.14 7.19 -6.46
CA SER A 206 -9.73 6.09 -5.69
C SER A 206 -10.52 5.10 -6.53
N ARG A 207 -11.28 5.57 -7.54
CA ARG A 207 -12.04 4.70 -8.46
C ARG A 207 -11.13 3.97 -9.43
N TYR A 208 -10.02 4.59 -9.84
CA TYR A 208 -9.01 3.97 -10.68
C TYR A 208 -8.39 2.77 -9.99
N HIS A 209 -7.98 2.89 -8.74
CA HIS A 209 -7.43 1.78 -7.95
C HIS A 209 -8.38 0.59 -7.87
N ARG A 210 -9.66 0.82 -7.57
CA ARG A 210 -10.67 -0.26 -7.49
C ARG A 210 -10.84 -0.98 -8.82
N ASN A 211 -11.00 -0.23 -9.91
CA ASN A 211 -11.23 -0.82 -11.22
C ASN A 211 -10.02 -1.63 -11.68
N ARG A 212 -8.81 -1.06 -11.56
CA ARG A 212 -7.57 -1.78 -11.87
C ARG A 212 -7.38 -3.03 -11.02
N PHE A 213 -7.74 -2.97 -9.74
CA PHE A 213 -7.66 -4.14 -8.89
C PHE A 213 -8.53 -5.30 -9.42
N PHE A 214 -9.79 -5.04 -9.77
CA PHE A 214 -10.67 -6.11 -10.29
C PHE A 214 -10.21 -6.68 -11.63
N GLU A 215 -9.55 -5.89 -12.48
CA GLU A 215 -8.94 -6.40 -13.70
C GLU A 215 -7.89 -7.48 -13.44
N ILE A 216 -7.08 -7.28 -12.41
CA ILE A 216 -5.93 -8.13 -12.10
C ILE A 216 -6.15 -9.03 -10.89
N ALA A 217 -7.32 -8.96 -10.23
CA ALA A 217 -7.59 -9.72 -9.00
C ALA A 217 -7.43 -11.23 -9.20
N GLY A 218 -7.94 -11.78 -10.31
CA GLY A 218 -7.79 -13.19 -10.63
C GLY A 218 -6.31 -13.62 -10.74
N PRO A 219 -5.50 -12.98 -11.59
CA PRO A 219 -4.06 -13.24 -11.65
C PRO A 219 -3.35 -13.06 -10.31
N LEU A 220 -3.67 -12.02 -9.53
CA LEU A 220 -3.07 -11.82 -8.20
C LEU A 220 -3.42 -12.95 -7.24
N MET A 221 -4.69 -13.35 -7.17
CA MET A 221 -5.16 -14.47 -6.35
C MET A 221 -4.47 -15.77 -6.77
N PHE A 222 -4.43 -16.05 -8.07
CA PHE A 222 -3.78 -17.25 -8.60
C PHE A 222 -2.28 -17.28 -8.29
N LEU A 223 -1.54 -16.22 -8.59
CA LEU A 223 -0.09 -16.16 -8.37
C LEU A 223 0.25 -16.29 -6.88
N ARG A 224 -0.53 -15.62 -6.01
CA ARG A 224 -0.34 -15.75 -4.56
C ARG A 224 -0.64 -17.16 -4.07
N TYR A 225 -1.68 -17.82 -4.61
CA TYR A 225 -2.00 -19.21 -4.31
C TYR A 225 -0.89 -20.16 -4.75
N ALA A 226 -0.40 -20.02 -5.99
CA ALA A 226 0.57 -20.91 -6.59
C ALA A 226 1.99 -20.73 -6.02
N CYS A 227 2.42 -19.50 -5.79
CA CYS A 227 3.80 -19.19 -5.40
C CYS A 227 3.97 -18.96 -3.87
N GLY A 228 2.88 -18.72 -3.15
CA GLY A 228 2.90 -18.60 -1.68
C GLY A 228 3.87 -17.54 -1.16
N GLU A 229 4.73 -17.91 -0.22
CA GLU A 229 5.75 -17.03 0.38
C GLU A 229 6.88 -16.63 -0.58
N ARG A 230 6.98 -17.24 -1.75
CA ARG A 230 7.92 -16.84 -2.80
C ARG A 230 7.49 -15.55 -3.53
N CYS A 231 6.24 -15.10 -3.35
CA CYS A 231 5.79 -13.77 -3.72
C CYS A 231 6.33 -12.73 -2.74
N TRP A 232 6.69 -11.54 -3.22
CA TRP A 232 6.87 -10.39 -2.32
C TRP A 232 5.61 -10.14 -1.50
N HIS A 233 5.75 -10.09 -0.18
CA HIS A 233 4.65 -9.81 0.73
C HIS A 233 5.12 -8.97 1.92
N SER A 234 4.21 -8.21 2.51
CA SER A 234 4.42 -7.47 3.76
C SER A 234 4.65 -8.43 4.92
N VAL A 235 5.35 -7.95 5.96
CA VAL A 235 5.68 -8.76 7.15
C VAL A 235 4.54 -8.83 8.15
N GLY A 236 3.52 -7.98 7.99
CA GLY A 236 2.32 -7.92 8.81
C GLY A 236 1.32 -6.93 8.23
N HIS A 237 0.15 -6.87 8.84
CA HIS A 237 -0.87 -5.88 8.54
C HIS A 237 -0.85 -4.81 9.61
N TYR A 238 -0.69 -3.55 9.21
CA TYR A 238 -0.54 -2.40 10.11
C TYR A 238 -1.61 -1.37 9.86
N ALA A 239 -2.07 -0.71 10.95
CA ALA A 239 -3.03 0.39 10.86
C ALA A 239 -2.65 1.55 11.78
N ASN A 240 -3.08 2.76 11.43
CA ASN A 240 -2.90 3.97 12.23
C ASN A 240 -4.01 4.99 11.95
N LEU A 241 -4.44 5.70 13.00
CA LEU A 241 -5.17 6.96 12.88
C LEU A 241 -4.23 8.12 13.20
N THR A 242 -4.05 9.04 12.27
CA THR A 242 -3.29 10.29 12.51
C THR A 242 -4.25 11.44 12.71
N ILE A 243 -4.08 12.24 13.77
CA ILE A 243 -4.83 13.49 13.97
C ILE A 243 -3.87 14.65 13.73
N ASP A 244 -4.19 15.48 12.73
CA ASP A 244 -3.36 16.60 12.31
C ASP A 244 -3.64 17.85 13.15
N ASP A 245 -2.58 18.64 13.40
CA ASP A 245 -2.53 19.96 14.05
C ASP A 245 -2.49 20.01 15.57
N PRO A 246 -3.10 19.14 16.40
CA PRO A 246 -3.23 19.37 17.83
C PRO A 246 -1.89 19.47 18.55
N TRP A 247 -1.86 20.29 19.60
CA TRP A 247 -0.86 20.16 20.66
C TRP A 247 -1.50 19.55 21.91
N LEU A 248 -0.69 19.13 22.87
CA LEU A 248 -1.14 18.39 24.04
C LEU A 248 -1.81 19.31 25.07
N THR A 249 -3.08 19.67 24.82
CA THR A 249 -3.97 20.43 25.70
C THR A 249 -5.35 19.75 25.79
N GLU A 250 -6.03 19.83 26.91
CA GLU A 250 -7.29 19.12 27.16
C GLU A 250 -8.42 20.12 27.41
N PRO A 251 -9.48 20.15 26.60
CA PRO A 251 -9.54 19.56 25.26
C PRO A 251 -8.78 20.41 24.22
N TYR A 252 -8.41 19.79 23.07
CA TYR A 252 -8.03 20.57 21.90
C TYR A 252 -9.23 20.70 20.97
N GLY A 253 -9.88 21.84 21.00
CA GLY A 253 -11.14 22.03 20.27
C GLY A 253 -12.20 20.98 20.65
N ASN A 254 -12.62 20.17 19.70
CA ASN A 254 -13.55 19.06 19.92
C ASN A 254 -12.88 17.76 20.40
N LEU A 255 -11.56 17.71 20.44
CA LEU A 255 -10.81 16.51 20.78
C LEU A 255 -10.53 16.47 22.29
N SER A 256 -11.09 15.50 22.98
CA SER A 256 -10.68 15.11 24.34
C SER A 256 -9.75 13.91 24.28
N TYR A 257 -8.50 14.06 24.69
CA TYR A 257 -7.54 12.95 24.75
C TYR A 257 -7.93 11.88 25.77
N LYS A 258 -8.53 12.28 26.90
CA LYS A 258 -9.06 11.33 27.89
C LYS A 258 -10.26 10.54 27.35
N GLY A 259 -11.12 11.21 26.58
CA GLY A 259 -12.23 10.56 25.89
C GLY A 259 -11.73 9.60 24.80
N LEU A 260 -10.81 10.07 23.94
CA LEU A 260 -10.23 9.29 22.87
C LEU A 260 -9.51 8.02 23.37
N LEU A 261 -8.78 8.11 24.53
CA LEU A 261 -8.14 6.94 25.11
C LEU A 261 -9.15 5.82 25.41
N LYS A 262 -10.30 6.15 26.00
CA LYS A 262 -11.36 5.17 26.29
C LYS A 262 -11.90 4.51 25.01
N GLU A 263 -12.04 5.28 23.96
CA GLU A 263 -12.51 4.75 22.69
C GLU A 263 -11.45 3.88 21.99
N MET A 264 -10.16 4.26 22.10
CA MET A 264 -9.04 3.42 21.63
C MET A 264 -8.94 2.09 22.38
N GLU A 265 -9.20 2.08 23.68
CA GLU A 265 -9.24 0.85 24.48
C GLU A 265 -10.43 -0.03 24.06
N LYS A 266 -11.59 0.56 23.82
CA LYS A 266 -12.83 -0.13 23.43
C LYS A 266 -12.75 -0.74 22.04
N ALA A 267 -12.31 0.02 21.02
CA ALA A 267 -12.29 -0.39 19.61
C ALA A 267 -10.90 -0.85 19.14
N ASN A 268 -9.93 -0.98 20.06
CA ASN A 268 -8.57 -1.46 19.82
C ASN A 268 -7.87 -0.78 18.65
N PHE A 269 -7.59 0.53 18.75
CA PHE A 269 -6.80 1.25 17.77
C PHE A 269 -5.71 2.13 18.41
N HIS A 270 -4.77 2.63 17.60
CA HIS A 270 -3.68 3.53 17.99
C HIS A 270 -3.84 4.87 17.27
N THR A 271 -3.52 5.96 17.98
CA THR A 271 -3.57 7.31 17.41
C THR A 271 -2.20 7.98 17.46
N THR A 272 -1.75 8.48 16.31
CA THR A 272 -0.60 9.38 16.19
C THR A 272 -1.07 10.83 16.12
N ILE A 273 -0.49 11.71 16.90
CA ILE A 273 -0.69 13.15 16.73
C ILE A 273 0.39 13.69 15.78
N ALA A 274 -0.02 14.22 14.65
CA ALA A 274 0.86 14.99 13.78
C ALA A 274 1.03 16.39 14.39
N PHE A 275 2.07 16.51 15.19
CA PHE A 275 2.31 17.65 16.06
C PHE A 275 3.05 18.76 15.30
N ILE A 276 2.55 20.00 15.41
CA ILE A 276 3.23 21.16 14.84
C ILE A 276 4.37 21.59 15.77
N PRO A 277 5.65 21.50 15.35
CA PRO A 277 6.81 21.80 16.21
C PRO A 277 6.83 23.22 16.80
N TRP A 278 6.15 24.17 16.16
CA TRP A 278 5.94 25.51 16.75
C TRP A 278 5.39 25.46 18.18
N ASN A 279 4.61 24.43 18.51
CA ASN A 279 3.93 24.29 19.82
C ASN A 279 4.76 23.51 20.85
N TYR A 280 6.05 23.28 20.63
CA TYR A 280 6.93 22.39 21.41
C TYR A 280 6.91 22.65 22.93
N ASN A 281 6.61 23.88 23.39
CA ASN A 281 6.62 24.30 24.78
C ASN A 281 5.22 24.66 25.33
N ARG A 282 4.15 24.15 24.72
CA ARG A 282 2.76 24.50 25.08
C ARG A 282 1.96 23.36 25.71
N SER A 283 2.59 22.18 25.89
CA SER A 283 1.88 20.98 26.36
C SER A 283 1.48 21.09 27.84
N GLN A 284 0.28 20.64 28.17
CA GLN A 284 -0.22 20.56 29.56
C GLN A 284 0.30 19.30 30.26
N ALA A 285 0.67 19.41 31.52
CA ALA A 285 1.28 18.33 32.29
C ALA A 285 0.38 17.09 32.37
N GLU A 286 -0.93 17.27 32.53
CA GLU A 286 -1.90 16.17 32.60
C GLU A 286 -1.96 15.37 31.32
N VAL A 287 -1.95 16.05 30.14
CA VAL A 287 -1.97 15.39 28.83
C VAL A 287 -0.63 14.71 28.55
N VAL A 288 0.48 15.35 28.93
CA VAL A 288 1.82 14.74 28.86
C VAL A 288 1.86 13.44 29.68
N SER A 289 1.33 13.46 30.90
CA SER A 289 1.24 12.26 31.76
C SER A 289 0.39 11.17 31.12
N LEU A 290 -0.75 11.54 30.49
CA LEU A 290 -1.62 10.61 29.80
C LEU A 290 -0.88 9.89 28.65
N PHE A 291 -0.15 10.63 27.82
CA PHE A 291 0.62 10.06 26.71
C PHE A 291 1.76 9.15 27.17
N ARG A 292 2.50 9.59 28.20
CA ARG A 292 3.60 8.79 28.77
C ARG A 292 3.14 7.48 29.40
N SER A 293 1.92 7.46 29.94
CA SER A 293 1.35 6.26 30.57
C SER A 293 0.70 5.30 29.57
N ASN A 294 0.50 5.72 28.32
CA ASN A 294 -0.18 4.93 27.30
C ASN A 294 0.55 4.98 25.93
N PRO A 295 1.86 4.63 25.89
CA PRO A 295 2.65 4.71 24.66
C PRO A 295 2.18 3.71 23.59
N GLU A 296 1.47 2.65 23.99
CA GLU A 296 0.86 1.68 23.07
C GLU A 296 -0.40 2.23 22.38
N ARG A 297 -0.97 3.33 22.86
CA ARG A 297 -2.17 3.98 22.30
C ARG A 297 -1.86 5.30 21.62
N PHE A 298 -0.90 6.06 22.14
CA PHE A 298 -0.54 7.39 21.63
C PHE A 298 0.90 7.47 21.15
N SER A 299 1.10 8.14 20.04
CA SER A 299 2.42 8.55 19.55
C SER A 299 2.40 9.96 18.98
N ILE A 300 3.58 10.50 18.70
CA ILE A 300 3.78 11.84 18.15
C ILE A 300 4.58 11.70 16.86
N SER A 301 4.14 12.36 15.78
CA SER A 301 4.91 12.58 14.56
C SER A 301 5.06 14.07 14.26
N ILE A 302 5.76 14.43 13.19
CA ILE A 302 6.11 15.82 12.87
C ILE A 302 5.17 16.36 11.81
N HIS A 303 4.50 17.51 12.06
CA HIS A 303 3.65 18.19 11.10
C HIS A 303 4.27 19.51 10.61
N GLY A 304 5.10 19.41 9.59
CA GLY A 304 5.91 20.55 9.12
C GLY A 304 6.81 21.12 10.22
N ASN A 305 6.85 22.43 10.36
CA ASN A 305 7.54 23.16 11.44
C ASN A 305 6.65 24.25 12.05
N ASN A 306 6.20 25.17 11.21
CA ASN A 306 5.38 26.32 11.61
C ASN A 306 3.91 26.17 11.18
N HIS A 307 3.63 25.30 10.25
CA HIS A 307 2.38 25.21 9.51
C HIS A 307 1.99 26.56 8.89
N ASP A 308 2.97 27.24 8.27
CA ASP A 308 2.76 28.50 7.56
C ASP A 308 2.36 28.21 6.11
N HIS A 309 1.05 28.06 5.86
CA HIS A 309 0.48 27.72 4.55
C HIS A 309 1.22 26.52 3.92
N TYR A 310 1.56 26.61 2.63
CA TYR A 310 2.34 25.61 1.89
C TYR A 310 3.83 25.74 2.24
N GLU A 311 4.19 25.38 3.40
CA GLU A 311 5.41 25.70 4.14
C GLU A 311 6.72 25.59 3.34
N PHE A 312 6.77 24.68 2.36
CA PHE A 312 7.95 24.42 1.53
C PHE A 312 7.93 25.11 0.17
N TYR A 313 6.82 25.82 -0.16
CA TYR A 313 6.65 26.60 -1.40
C TYR A 313 6.65 28.09 -1.14
N LYS A 314 6.99 28.87 -2.18
CA LYS A 314 6.74 30.31 -2.20
C LYS A 314 5.26 30.52 -2.46
N TYR A 315 4.52 30.90 -1.44
CA TYR A 315 3.11 31.18 -1.56
C TYR A 315 2.90 32.41 -2.45
N ARG A 316 2.01 32.28 -3.45
CA ARG A 316 1.48 33.37 -4.26
C ARG A 316 -0.03 33.23 -4.32
N THR A 317 -0.72 34.37 -4.32
CA THR A 317 -2.18 34.45 -4.39
C THR A 317 -2.74 34.15 -5.78
N GLU A 318 -1.90 33.89 -6.79
CA GLU A 318 -2.36 33.58 -8.14
C GLU A 318 -2.73 32.11 -8.26
N PRO A 319 -3.91 31.81 -8.84
CA PRO A 319 -4.30 30.44 -9.11
C PRO A 319 -3.43 29.88 -10.23
N GLY A 320 -2.57 28.95 -9.90
CA GLY A 320 -1.78 28.21 -10.87
C GLY A 320 -1.26 26.94 -10.22
N ASP A 321 -1.31 25.83 -10.94
CA ASP A 321 -0.96 24.49 -10.48
C ASP A 321 0.52 24.32 -10.07
N ARG A 322 1.33 25.39 -10.06
CA ARG A 322 2.77 25.32 -9.84
C ARG A 322 3.30 26.48 -9.03
N TRP A 323 3.26 26.34 -7.71
CA TRP A 323 4.04 27.27 -6.88
C TRP A 323 5.53 26.93 -6.95
N PRO A 324 6.41 27.93 -7.09
CA PRO A 324 7.83 27.68 -7.03
C PRO A 324 8.23 27.21 -5.62
N ALA A 325 9.05 26.18 -5.57
CA ALA A 325 9.64 25.71 -4.31
C ALA A 325 10.48 26.83 -3.66
N LYS A 326 10.50 26.88 -2.32
CA LYS A 326 11.50 27.69 -1.60
C LYS A 326 12.92 27.19 -1.93
N PRO A 327 13.96 28.03 -1.85
CA PRO A 327 15.33 27.56 -1.99
C PRO A 327 15.65 26.41 -1.05
N LEU A 328 16.48 25.45 -1.48
CA LEU A 328 16.72 24.22 -0.74
C LEU A 328 17.30 24.46 0.67
N ASN A 329 18.21 25.43 0.79
CA ASN A 329 18.75 25.83 2.09
C ASN A 329 17.69 26.39 3.06
N VAL A 330 16.63 27.02 2.53
CA VAL A 330 15.49 27.49 3.36
C VAL A 330 14.63 26.31 3.80
N GLN A 331 14.40 25.34 2.90
CA GLN A 331 13.69 24.11 3.25
C GLN A 331 14.46 23.32 4.30
N GLU A 332 15.77 23.19 4.14
CA GLU A 332 16.68 22.53 5.09
C GLU A 332 16.66 23.22 6.47
N ALA A 333 16.80 24.55 6.50
CA ALA A 333 16.73 25.32 7.74
C ALA A 333 15.40 25.10 8.47
N ASN A 334 14.30 24.99 7.72
CA ASN A 334 12.97 24.72 8.25
C ASN A 334 12.87 23.33 8.89
N VAL A 335 13.36 22.29 8.21
CA VAL A 335 13.41 20.92 8.72
C VAL A 335 14.31 20.81 9.95
N ARG A 336 15.48 21.46 9.94
CA ARG A 336 16.38 21.50 11.10
C ARG A 336 15.73 22.16 12.30
N GLN A 337 15.04 23.29 12.10
CA GLN A 337 14.33 23.97 13.17
C GLN A 337 13.19 23.11 13.74
N ALA A 338 12.44 22.41 12.87
CA ALA A 338 11.41 21.47 13.31
C ALA A 338 12.00 20.39 14.21
N LEU A 339 13.09 19.74 13.80
CA LEU A 339 13.78 18.74 14.61
C LEU A 339 14.32 19.30 15.91
N GLY A 340 14.95 20.48 15.91
CA GLY A 340 15.43 21.14 17.12
C GLY A 340 14.31 21.41 18.13
N ARG A 341 13.14 21.85 17.66
CA ARG A 341 11.94 22.03 18.48
C ARG A 341 11.38 20.73 19.02
N MET A 342 11.40 19.66 18.22
CA MET A 342 10.96 18.34 18.68
C MET A 342 11.92 17.73 19.71
N GLU A 343 13.22 17.96 19.61
CA GLU A 343 14.18 17.59 20.66
C GLU A 343 13.92 18.38 21.96
N GLN A 344 13.57 19.67 21.88
CA GLN A 344 13.13 20.42 23.06
C GLN A 344 11.80 19.90 23.61
N PHE A 345 10.83 19.56 22.75
CA PHE A 345 9.59 18.91 23.18
C PHE A 345 9.88 17.64 23.96
N LYS A 346 10.75 16.75 23.45
CA LYS A 346 11.17 15.53 24.13
C LYS A 346 11.81 15.82 25.50
N ARG A 347 12.71 16.81 25.58
CA ARG A 347 13.34 17.23 26.84
C ARG A 347 12.32 17.75 27.88
N LEU A 348 11.32 18.52 27.42
CA LEU A 348 10.31 19.12 28.30
C LEU A 348 9.23 18.12 28.74
N THR A 349 8.88 17.17 27.90
CA THR A 349 7.75 16.26 28.14
C THR A 349 8.16 14.84 28.50
N GLY A 350 9.36 14.41 28.12
CA GLY A 350 9.80 13.03 28.21
C GLY A 350 9.10 12.10 27.19
N ILE A 351 8.36 12.64 26.22
CA ILE A 351 7.69 11.88 25.16
C ILE A 351 8.61 11.82 23.95
N ASP A 352 8.87 10.61 23.45
CA ASP A 352 9.54 10.41 22.18
C ASP A 352 8.63 10.78 21.00
N TYR A 353 9.23 10.98 19.82
CA TYR A 353 8.51 11.28 18.61
C TYR A 353 9.06 10.50 17.42
N ASP A 354 8.19 10.15 16.48
CA ASP A 354 8.55 9.49 15.25
C ASP A 354 9.08 10.50 14.23
N ARG A 355 10.22 10.19 13.61
CA ARG A 355 10.75 10.96 12.47
C ARG A 355 9.99 10.61 11.20
N VAL A 356 8.69 10.80 11.23
CA VAL A 356 7.80 10.70 10.08
C VAL A 356 7.20 12.08 9.82
N MET A 357 7.32 12.56 8.59
CA MET A 357 6.84 13.88 8.20
C MET A 357 5.40 13.79 7.68
N VAL A 358 4.52 14.53 8.28
CA VAL A 358 3.21 14.87 7.73
C VAL A 358 3.31 16.30 7.20
N PHE A 359 3.15 16.48 5.88
CA PHE A 359 3.29 17.83 5.33
C PHE A 359 2.04 18.67 5.53
N PRO A 360 2.19 19.95 5.92
CA PRO A 360 1.08 20.90 5.90
C PRO A 360 0.41 20.93 4.52
N HIS A 361 -0.92 20.84 4.50
CA HIS A 361 -1.74 20.70 3.26
C HIS A 361 -1.37 19.49 2.38
N GLY A 362 -0.62 18.53 2.88
CA GLY A 362 -0.29 17.27 2.19
C GLY A 362 0.66 17.41 1.01
N ILE A 363 1.36 18.54 0.82
CA ILE A 363 2.23 18.76 -0.33
C ILE A 363 3.62 19.26 0.04
N ALA A 364 4.62 18.82 -0.74
CA ALA A 364 6.00 19.32 -0.66
C ALA A 364 6.70 19.18 -2.02
N PRO A 365 7.75 19.98 -2.29
CA PRO A 365 8.60 19.78 -3.46
C PRO A 365 9.39 18.47 -3.39
N ALA A 366 9.70 17.84 -4.53
CA ALA A 366 10.47 16.60 -4.59
C ALA A 366 11.79 16.67 -3.81
N LYS A 367 12.52 17.78 -3.94
CA LYS A 367 13.80 17.97 -3.23
C LYS A 367 13.68 18.06 -1.71
N THR A 368 12.48 18.33 -1.17
CA THR A 368 12.25 18.28 0.28
C THR A 368 12.44 16.86 0.81
N LEU A 369 12.05 15.83 0.03
CA LEU A 369 12.20 14.42 0.41
C LEU A 369 13.69 14.05 0.57
N ARG A 370 14.55 14.62 -0.26
CA ARG A 370 16.01 14.49 -0.10
C ARG A 370 16.48 15.08 1.25
N VAL A 371 15.99 16.27 1.60
CA VAL A 371 16.33 16.88 2.90
C VAL A 371 15.87 16.01 4.05
N LEU A 372 14.63 15.46 4.00
CA LEU A 372 14.13 14.55 5.03
C LEU A 372 15.04 13.32 5.17
N LYS A 373 15.44 12.70 4.04
CA LYS A 373 16.35 11.56 4.03
C LYS A 373 17.71 11.92 4.67
N GLU A 374 18.28 13.06 4.32
CA GLU A 374 19.54 13.56 4.87
C GLU A 374 19.52 13.72 6.40
N TYR A 375 18.35 14.04 6.97
CA TYR A 375 18.12 14.18 8.41
C TYR A 375 17.48 12.94 9.05
N ASN A 376 17.64 11.77 8.42
CA ASN A 376 17.22 10.46 8.96
C ASN A 376 15.72 10.39 9.31
N PHE A 377 14.86 11.03 8.52
CA PHE A 377 13.44 10.72 8.58
C PHE A 377 13.20 9.32 8.01
N LEU A 378 12.20 8.64 8.52
CA LEU A 378 11.82 7.28 8.14
C LEU A 378 10.95 7.28 6.88
N ALA A 379 9.97 8.18 6.84
CA ALA A 379 8.98 8.28 5.78
C ALA A 379 8.28 9.65 5.79
N THR A 380 7.46 9.90 4.77
CA THR A 380 6.41 10.92 4.81
C THR A 380 5.04 10.28 4.58
N VAL A 381 3.99 10.81 5.22
CA VAL A 381 2.63 10.27 5.16
C VAL A 381 1.65 11.41 4.88
N ASN A 382 0.92 11.34 3.76
CA ASN A 382 0.08 12.45 3.28
C ASN A 382 -1.24 11.97 2.67
N ALA A 383 -2.20 12.88 2.50
CA ALA A 383 -3.52 12.60 1.91
C ALA A 383 -3.49 12.35 0.39
N GLY A 384 -2.34 12.37 -0.24
CA GLY A 384 -2.15 12.13 -1.67
C GLY A 384 -0.68 11.96 -1.99
N ASN A 385 -0.37 11.66 -3.25
CA ASN A 385 1.01 11.53 -3.70
C ASN A 385 1.78 12.83 -3.48
N THR A 386 2.87 12.76 -2.76
CA THR A 386 3.75 13.89 -2.50
C THR A 386 5.14 13.55 -3.02
N PRO A 387 5.71 14.35 -3.90
CA PRO A 387 5.18 15.57 -4.52
C PRO A 387 3.97 15.31 -5.43
N LEU A 388 3.11 16.34 -5.59
CA LEU A 388 2.01 16.25 -6.54
C LEU A 388 2.55 16.04 -7.96
N LEU A 389 2.26 14.88 -8.52
CA LEU A 389 2.54 14.60 -9.93
C LEU A 389 1.52 15.35 -10.78
N ALA A 390 2.00 16.29 -11.59
CA ALA A 390 1.16 16.99 -12.55
C ALA A 390 0.63 16.00 -13.60
N GLY A 391 -0.60 15.51 -13.42
CA GLY A 391 -1.45 15.03 -14.51
C GLY A 391 -1.11 13.72 -15.21
N LYS A 392 -0.10 12.94 -14.78
CA LYS A 392 0.09 11.57 -15.28
C LYS A 392 -0.44 10.57 -14.25
N PRO A 393 -1.37 9.69 -14.64
CA PRO A 393 -1.55 8.46 -13.86
C PRO A 393 -0.22 7.72 -13.92
N PRO A 394 0.30 7.23 -12.79
CA PRO A 394 1.50 6.42 -12.81
C PRO A 394 1.23 5.17 -13.69
N ASP A 395 2.11 4.91 -14.63
CA ASP A 395 2.13 3.69 -15.44
C ASP A 395 2.78 2.62 -14.58
N SER A 396 2.06 1.67 -14.07
CA SER A 396 2.60 0.40 -13.58
C SER A 396 1.98 -0.12 -12.28
N THR A 397 2.53 -1.20 -11.74
CA THR A 397 2.24 -1.84 -10.44
C THR A 397 2.35 -0.92 -9.23
N ASP A 398 2.96 0.25 -9.36
CA ASP A 398 3.12 1.24 -8.29
C ASP A 398 1.78 1.75 -7.75
N HIS A 399 0.70 1.64 -8.54
CA HIS A 399 -0.66 1.98 -8.09
C HIS A 399 -1.26 1.01 -7.07
N LEU A 400 -0.75 -0.22 -7.06
CA LEU A 400 -1.20 -1.25 -6.14
C LEU A 400 -0.53 -1.12 -4.78
N ARG A 401 0.52 -0.30 -4.68
CA ARG A 401 1.23 -0.02 -3.43
C ARG A 401 0.93 1.37 -2.93
N GLN A 402 0.66 1.51 -1.65
CA GLN A 402 0.52 2.82 -1.01
C GLN A 402 1.85 3.55 -0.83
N VAL A 403 2.96 2.82 -0.80
CA VAL A 403 4.30 3.40 -0.70
C VAL A 403 4.88 3.63 -2.08
N THR A 404 5.41 4.83 -2.33
CA THR A 404 6.22 5.14 -3.50
C THR A 404 7.63 5.53 -3.10
N LEU A 405 8.61 5.14 -3.92
CA LEU A 405 10.02 5.54 -3.82
C LEU A 405 10.44 6.45 -4.99
N GLU A 406 9.50 6.89 -5.81
CA GLU A 406 9.76 7.65 -7.04
C GLU A 406 10.63 8.89 -6.82
N PHE A 407 10.52 9.50 -5.62
CA PHE A 407 11.23 10.71 -5.29
C PHE A 407 12.38 10.44 -4.32
N GLU A 408 13.61 10.58 -4.80
CA GLU A 408 14.86 10.47 -4.01
C GLU A 408 15.03 9.11 -3.31
N ASN A 409 14.32 8.06 -3.75
CA ASN A 409 14.24 6.77 -3.06
C ASN A 409 13.90 6.91 -1.56
N PHE A 410 12.99 7.86 -1.26
CA PHE A 410 12.48 8.12 0.09
C PHE A 410 11.02 7.71 0.17
N PRO A 411 10.60 6.90 1.17
CA PRO A 411 9.24 6.37 1.22
C PRO A 411 8.21 7.47 1.48
N SER A 412 7.25 7.56 0.55
CA SER A 412 6.06 8.40 0.67
C SER A 412 4.83 7.52 0.66
N LEU A 413 4.02 7.60 1.72
CA LEU A 413 2.81 6.80 1.91
C LEU A 413 1.57 7.69 1.79
N ASN A 414 0.50 7.09 1.28
CA ASN A 414 -0.81 7.72 1.24
C ASN A 414 -1.63 7.32 2.47
N ARG A 415 -2.43 8.25 2.96
CA ARG A 415 -3.42 8.04 4.02
C ARG A 415 -4.79 8.56 3.58
N TRP A 416 -5.84 8.08 4.22
CA TRP A 416 -7.22 8.29 3.81
C TRP A 416 -8.02 9.00 4.90
N THR A 417 -9.08 9.71 4.48
CA THR A 417 -10.07 10.18 5.44
C THR A 417 -10.84 8.99 6.05
N PRO A 418 -11.41 9.12 7.25
CA PRO A 418 -12.22 8.07 7.87
C PRO A 418 -13.42 7.60 7.04
N GLY A 419 -13.91 8.43 6.11
CA GLY A 419 -14.96 8.05 5.16
C GLY A 419 -14.53 7.14 4.00
N LYS A 420 -13.34 6.54 4.05
CA LYS A 420 -12.89 5.55 3.06
C LYS A 420 -13.85 4.35 3.05
N ALA A 421 -14.26 3.92 1.86
CA ALA A 421 -15.18 2.79 1.74
C ALA A 421 -14.50 1.48 2.18
N ARG A 422 -15.30 0.57 2.76
CA ARG A 422 -14.83 -0.77 3.20
C ARG A 422 -14.05 -1.50 2.10
N ILE A 423 -14.50 -1.43 0.86
CA ILE A 423 -13.83 -2.06 -0.29
C ILE A 423 -12.37 -1.59 -0.45
N ASP A 424 -12.08 -0.32 -0.23
CA ASP A 424 -10.72 0.21 -0.37
C ASP A 424 -9.79 -0.33 0.73
N VAL A 425 -10.33 -0.47 1.95
CA VAL A 425 -9.61 -1.07 3.09
C VAL A 425 -9.31 -2.54 2.80
N LEU A 426 -10.29 -3.29 2.31
CA LEU A 426 -10.12 -4.71 1.98
C LEU A 426 -9.11 -4.95 0.86
N ILE A 427 -9.12 -4.11 -0.18
CA ILE A 427 -8.13 -4.16 -1.25
C ILE A 427 -6.72 -3.86 -0.71
N ASP A 428 -6.57 -2.82 0.11
CA ASP A 428 -5.28 -2.50 0.71
C ASP A 428 -4.76 -3.63 1.61
N LEU A 429 -5.62 -4.26 2.43
CA LEU A 429 -5.27 -5.41 3.24
C LEU A 429 -4.83 -6.61 2.38
N PHE A 430 -5.57 -6.92 1.31
CA PHE A 430 -5.22 -8.00 0.38
C PHE A 430 -3.86 -7.76 -0.29
N LEU A 431 -3.57 -6.52 -0.67
CA LEU A 431 -2.29 -6.12 -1.27
C LEU A 431 -1.14 -6.01 -0.27
N GLY A 432 -1.43 -6.10 1.04
CA GLY A 432 -0.45 -5.95 2.12
C GLY A 432 -0.02 -4.52 2.37
N ASN A 433 -0.84 -3.55 1.98
CA ASN A 433 -0.61 -2.14 2.26
C ASN A 433 -0.98 -1.79 3.72
N PRO A 434 -0.29 -0.84 4.38
CA PRO A 434 -0.72 -0.33 5.68
C PRO A 434 -2.01 0.48 5.55
N ILE A 435 -2.88 0.38 6.56
CA ILE A 435 -4.16 1.09 6.60
C ILE A 435 -3.98 2.39 7.40
N LEU A 436 -3.78 3.48 6.68
CA LEU A 436 -3.49 4.78 7.29
C LEU A 436 -4.66 5.74 7.13
N PHE A 437 -5.20 6.20 8.25
CA PHE A 437 -6.24 7.23 8.29
C PHE A 437 -5.71 8.57 8.80
N TYR A 438 -6.38 9.64 8.43
CA TYR A 438 -6.14 10.95 9.02
C TYR A 438 -7.43 11.73 9.26
N ALA A 439 -7.45 12.51 10.32
CA ALA A 439 -8.54 13.39 10.66
C ALA A 439 -7.99 14.68 11.30
N HIS A 440 -8.84 15.68 11.42
CA HIS A 440 -8.63 16.86 12.26
C HIS A 440 -9.58 16.81 13.45
N GLN A 441 -9.41 17.68 14.42
CA GLN A 441 -10.22 17.72 15.65
C GLN A 441 -11.75 17.84 15.38
N GLU A 442 -12.15 18.44 14.26
CA GLU A 442 -13.57 18.61 13.89
C GLU A 442 -14.27 17.28 13.62
N PHE A 443 -13.55 16.24 13.24
CA PHE A 443 -14.09 14.90 13.05
C PHE A 443 -14.78 14.37 14.31
N PHE A 444 -14.27 14.75 15.49
CA PHE A 444 -14.79 14.35 16.79
C PHE A 444 -15.86 15.30 17.34
N GLY A 445 -16.32 16.25 16.53
CA GLY A 445 -17.21 17.34 16.96
C GLY A 445 -18.62 16.93 17.36
N SER A 446 -19.08 15.75 16.99
CA SER A 446 -20.38 15.19 17.39
C SER A 446 -20.24 14.00 18.33
N ASP A 447 -19.17 13.25 18.21
CA ASP A 447 -18.92 12.05 19.00
C ASP A 447 -17.42 11.77 19.06
N ILE A 448 -16.88 11.59 20.27
CA ILE A 448 -15.48 11.20 20.46
C ILE A 448 -15.21 9.78 19.98
N GLY A 449 -16.24 8.92 19.94
CA GLY A 449 -16.19 7.55 19.42
C GLY A 449 -16.42 7.46 17.89
N ALA A 450 -16.46 8.57 17.14
CA ALA A 450 -16.75 8.58 15.71
C ALA A 450 -15.84 7.68 14.85
N PHE A 451 -14.67 7.28 15.36
CA PHE A 451 -13.74 6.39 14.64
C PHE A 451 -13.96 4.90 14.96
N ASN A 452 -14.74 4.55 15.98
CA ASN A 452 -14.88 3.17 16.43
C ASN A 452 -15.37 2.22 15.35
N GLU A 453 -16.43 2.58 14.62
CA GLU A 453 -16.98 1.73 13.53
C GLU A 453 -15.93 1.43 12.44
N ILE A 454 -15.03 2.37 12.19
CA ILE A 454 -13.94 2.21 11.21
C ILE A 454 -12.87 1.27 11.77
N ALA A 455 -12.49 1.44 13.03
CA ALA A 455 -11.54 0.57 13.69
C ALA A 455 -12.08 -0.87 13.78
N ASP A 456 -13.35 -1.03 14.15
CA ASP A 456 -14.02 -2.33 14.21
C ASP A 456 -14.05 -3.00 12.81
N MET A 457 -14.39 -2.24 11.77
CA MET A 457 -14.35 -2.74 10.39
C MET A 457 -12.96 -3.25 9.97
N VAL A 458 -11.90 -2.55 10.35
CA VAL A 458 -10.52 -2.98 10.07
C VAL A 458 -10.16 -4.23 10.88
N ASN A 459 -10.47 -4.25 12.17
CA ASN A 459 -10.20 -5.37 13.08
C ASN A 459 -10.96 -6.65 12.67
N GLU A 460 -12.21 -6.52 12.22
CA GLU A 460 -13.00 -7.65 11.70
C GLU A 460 -12.46 -8.18 10.37
N SER A 461 -12.00 -7.27 9.50
CA SER A 461 -11.47 -7.64 8.18
C SER A 461 -10.11 -8.33 8.28
N GLU A 462 -9.29 -7.95 9.26
CA GLU A 462 -7.98 -8.54 9.55
C GLU A 462 -7.76 -8.64 11.07
N PRO A 463 -8.10 -9.76 11.69
CA PRO A 463 -7.96 -9.93 13.15
C PRO A 463 -6.51 -9.84 13.66
N GLU A 464 -5.52 -10.05 12.79
CA GLU A 464 -4.09 -9.94 13.13
C GLU A 464 -3.52 -8.55 12.85
N VAL A 465 -4.38 -7.57 12.51
CA VAL A 465 -3.92 -6.19 12.26
C VAL A 465 -3.31 -5.59 13.52
N GLN A 466 -2.18 -4.95 13.35
CA GLN A 466 -1.47 -4.27 14.41
C GLN A 466 -1.61 -2.75 14.26
N TRP A 467 -2.31 -2.15 15.22
CA TRP A 467 -2.38 -0.71 15.33
C TRP A 467 -1.11 -0.18 15.98
N LYS A 468 -0.32 0.61 15.24
CA LYS A 468 1.01 1.04 15.63
C LYS A 468 1.24 2.51 15.33
N SER A 469 2.30 3.08 15.92
CA SER A 469 2.80 4.40 15.57
C SER A 469 3.26 4.44 14.11
N LEU A 470 3.28 5.65 13.51
CA LEU A 470 3.80 5.82 12.14
C LEU A 470 5.28 5.42 12.05
N GLY A 471 6.06 5.64 13.10
CA GLY A 471 7.46 5.23 13.16
C GLY A 471 7.63 3.72 13.17
N ASP A 472 6.83 3.02 13.97
CA ASP A 472 6.87 1.54 14.00
C ASP A 472 6.43 0.95 12.65
N ILE A 473 5.37 1.52 12.04
CA ILE A 473 4.94 1.10 10.69
C ILE A 473 6.08 1.30 9.68
N ALA A 474 6.76 2.46 9.71
CA ALA A 474 7.86 2.76 8.81
C ALA A 474 9.05 1.80 8.99
N ARG A 475 9.35 1.34 10.21
CA ARG A 475 10.41 0.36 10.48
C ARG A 475 10.08 -1.05 10.00
N HIS A 476 8.79 -1.37 9.82
CA HIS A 476 8.31 -2.62 9.24
C HIS A 476 7.91 -2.49 7.76
N LEU A 477 8.21 -1.33 7.15
CA LEU A 477 7.90 -1.05 5.75
C LEU A 477 8.93 -1.69 4.84
N TYR A 478 8.84 -3.00 4.68
CA TYR A 478 9.60 -3.78 3.73
C TYR A 478 8.81 -4.98 3.24
N LEU A 479 9.20 -5.52 2.11
CA LEU A 479 8.67 -6.77 1.59
C LEU A 479 9.70 -7.87 1.78
N LYS A 480 9.23 -9.09 2.02
CA LYS A 480 10.07 -10.27 2.03
C LYS A 480 9.53 -11.35 1.10
N ARG A 481 10.40 -12.22 0.63
CA ARG A 481 10.04 -13.44 -0.09
C ARG A 481 10.96 -14.58 0.28
N LEU A 482 10.41 -15.79 0.31
CA LEU A 482 11.14 -17.00 0.62
C LEU A 482 12.06 -17.40 -0.56
N ARG A 483 13.30 -17.75 -0.25
CA ARG A 483 14.30 -18.29 -1.17
C ARG A 483 14.29 -19.82 -1.15
N GLU A 484 14.91 -20.45 -2.15
CA GLU A 484 15.04 -21.91 -2.23
C GLU A 484 15.85 -22.50 -1.08
N ASP A 485 16.84 -21.76 -0.56
CA ASP A 485 17.68 -22.16 0.59
C ASP A 485 16.96 -22.00 1.95
N GLY A 486 15.68 -21.56 1.93
CA GLY A 486 14.87 -21.34 3.12
C GLY A 486 15.18 -20.03 3.84
N ASN A 487 16.04 -19.17 3.33
CA ASN A 487 16.28 -17.81 3.78
C ASN A 487 15.32 -16.84 3.10
N TYR A 488 15.48 -15.52 3.32
CA TYR A 488 14.59 -14.53 2.73
C TYR A 488 15.34 -13.43 1.98
N ASP A 489 14.86 -13.08 0.78
CA ASP A 489 15.13 -11.77 0.20
C ASP A 489 14.25 -10.71 0.87
N VAL A 490 14.77 -9.50 1.04
CA VAL A 490 14.08 -8.34 1.61
C VAL A 490 14.24 -7.14 0.68
N LEU A 491 13.12 -6.53 0.30
CA LEU A 491 13.09 -5.25 -0.38
C LEU A 491 12.72 -4.17 0.64
N ALA A 492 13.71 -3.38 1.06
CA ALA A 492 13.57 -2.35 2.07
C ALA A 492 13.18 -1.00 1.47
N PHE A 493 12.27 -0.27 2.12
CA PHE A 493 11.86 1.08 1.72
C PHE A 493 12.46 2.15 2.63
N ALA A 494 12.41 1.97 3.95
CA ALA A 494 12.96 2.91 4.94
C ALA A 494 14.45 2.67 5.23
N GLY A 495 15.08 3.62 5.92
CA GLY A 495 16.47 3.52 6.35
C GLY A 495 16.66 2.92 7.76
N ASP A 496 15.58 2.65 8.49
CA ASP A 496 15.57 2.03 9.82
C ASP A 496 14.57 0.88 9.78
N LEU A 497 15.02 -0.35 9.97
CA LEU A 497 14.23 -1.56 9.81
C LEU A 497 14.32 -2.44 11.05
N ILE A 498 13.23 -3.11 11.39
CA ILE A 498 13.19 -4.17 12.39
C ILE A 498 12.90 -5.49 11.66
N LEU A 499 13.89 -6.37 11.63
CA LEU A 499 13.78 -7.70 11.04
C LEU A 499 13.36 -8.70 12.12
N GLU A 500 12.20 -9.32 11.96
CA GLU A 500 11.67 -10.30 12.90
C GLU A 500 11.78 -11.72 12.35
N ASN A 501 12.45 -12.60 13.08
CA ASN A 501 12.46 -14.04 12.78
C ASN A 501 11.44 -14.78 13.65
N LYS A 502 10.26 -15.09 13.07
CA LYS A 502 9.21 -15.87 13.75
C LYS A 502 9.40 -17.39 13.68
N HIS A 503 10.46 -17.86 13.01
CA HIS A 503 10.75 -19.30 12.87
C HIS A 503 11.48 -19.86 14.10
N SER A 504 11.49 -21.19 14.22
CA SER A 504 12.21 -21.92 15.27
C SER A 504 13.69 -22.18 14.92
N ARG A 505 14.15 -21.69 13.76
CA ARG A 505 15.53 -21.78 13.28
C ARG A 505 16.09 -20.39 12.98
N GLU A 506 17.38 -20.30 12.91
CA GLU A 506 18.08 -19.13 12.40
C GLU A 506 17.73 -18.88 10.92
N VAL A 507 17.61 -17.61 10.52
CA VAL A 507 17.26 -17.16 9.17
C VAL A 507 18.16 -16.00 8.76
N THR A 508 18.65 -16.06 7.53
CA THR A 508 19.41 -14.95 6.92
C THR A 508 18.49 -14.13 6.00
N TYR A 509 18.53 -12.82 6.17
CA TYR A 509 17.85 -11.84 5.34
C TYR A 509 18.85 -11.19 4.37
N PHE A 510 18.59 -11.29 3.07
CA PHE A 510 19.33 -10.63 2.01
C PHE A 510 18.59 -9.35 1.65
N ILE A 511 19.07 -8.22 2.13
CA ILE A 511 18.36 -6.94 2.07
C ILE A 511 18.86 -6.16 0.86
N GLU A 512 17.94 -5.77 0.01
CA GLU A 512 18.15 -4.78 -1.04
C GLU A 512 17.33 -3.52 -0.72
N LYS A 513 17.98 -2.36 -0.73
CA LYS A 513 17.29 -1.08 -0.62
C LYS A 513 17.61 -0.23 -1.84
N PRO A 514 16.61 0.22 -2.61
CA PRO A 514 16.82 1.22 -3.66
C PRO A 514 17.50 2.47 -3.08
N GLU A 515 18.62 2.88 -3.67
CA GLU A 515 19.44 3.95 -3.12
C GLU A 515 20.20 4.71 -4.21
N SER A 516 20.08 6.04 -4.21
CA SER A 516 20.78 6.90 -5.15
C SER A 516 22.22 7.25 -4.73
N PHE A 517 22.61 6.89 -3.49
CA PHE A 517 23.86 7.29 -2.84
C PHE A 517 24.09 8.82 -2.77
N SER A 518 23.06 9.59 -3.02
CA SER A 518 22.99 11.02 -2.77
C SER A 518 21.67 11.28 -2.00
N PRO A 519 21.73 11.59 -0.73
CA PRO A 519 22.88 11.90 0.16
C PRO A 519 23.78 10.70 0.45
N SER A 520 25.02 11.01 0.85
CA SER A 520 26.00 9.96 1.22
C SER A 520 25.56 9.26 2.50
N ILE A 521 25.61 7.95 2.48
CA ILE A 521 25.48 7.13 3.69
C ILE A 521 26.72 7.36 4.57
N ARG A 522 26.50 7.59 5.83
CA ARG A 522 27.56 7.76 6.84
C ARG A 522 28.04 6.40 7.34
N TYR A 523 27.11 5.57 7.80
CA TYR A 523 27.36 4.20 8.20
C TYR A 523 26.06 3.38 8.17
N VAL A 524 26.22 2.08 8.28
CA VAL A 524 25.13 1.12 8.49
C VAL A 524 25.44 0.37 9.78
N THR A 525 24.42 0.20 10.63
CA THR A 525 24.54 -0.62 11.84
C THR A 525 23.49 -1.71 11.88
N VAL A 526 23.82 -2.78 12.60
CA VAL A 526 22.89 -3.83 13.00
C VAL A 526 22.98 -3.96 14.51
N ASP A 527 21.90 -3.63 15.24
CA ASP A 527 21.84 -3.54 16.70
C ASP A 527 22.98 -2.64 17.26
N ASP A 528 23.12 -1.45 16.67
CA ASP A 528 24.11 -0.42 16.99
C ASP A 528 25.58 -0.79 16.69
N GLU A 529 25.87 -1.99 16.18
CA GLU A 529 27.19 -2.40 15.73
C GLU A 529 27.39 -2.10 14.23
N LEU A 530 28.57 -1.57 13.87
CA LEU A 530 28.89 -1.28 12.46
C LEU A 530 28.83 -2.55 11.62
N SER A 531 28.11 -2.46 10.50
CA SER A 531 27.93 -3.56 9.57
C SER A 531 28.43 -3.20 8.18
N PRO A 532 29.20 -4.10 7.52
CA PRO A 532 29.59 -3.91 6.13
C PRO A 532 28.36 -4.00 5.22
N TYR A 533 28.40 -3.25 4.11
CA TYR A 533 27.39 -3.28 3.06
C TYR A 533 28.03 -3.09 1.68
N ASP A 534 27.39 -3.66 0.68
CA ASP A 534 27.79 -3.51 -0.72
C ASP A 534 26.94 -2.43 -1.41
N ARG A 535 27.53 -1.80 -2.44
CA ARG A 535 26.87 -0.86 -3.34
C ARG A 535 26.82 -1.45 -4.74
N ALA A 536 25.63 -1.56 -5.30
CA ALA A 536 25.43 -1.90 -6.70
C ALA A 536 24.59 -0.80 -7.34
N GLU A 537 24.97 -0.33 -8.52
CA GLU A 537 24.35 0.77 -9.28
C GLU A 537 23.45 1.73 -8.47
N ASN A 538 22.20 1.33 -8.21
CA ASN A 538 21.19 2.14 -7.50
C ASN A 538 20.61 1.38 -6.29
N LYS A 539 21.39 0.53 -5.64
CA LYS A 539 20.94 -0.23 -4.46
C LYS A 539 22.06 -0.37 -3.42
N LEU A 540 21.64 -0.35 -2.16
CA LEU A 540 22.42 -0.85 -1.03
C LEU A 540 22.06 -2.34 -0.83
N ILE A 541 23.07 -3.17 -0.62
CA ILE A 541 22.92 -4.59 -0.36
C ILE A 541 23.55 -4.92 1.01
N LEU A 542 22.79 -5.61 1.84
CA LEU A 542 23.18 -5.99 3.19
C LEU A 542 22.72 -7.41 3.51
N ARG A 543 23.49 -8.13 4.29
CA ARG A 543 23.15 -9.47 4.77
C ARG A 543 23.08 -9.48 6.29
N VAL A 544 21.93 -9.92 6.83
CA VAL A 544 21.69 -9.97 8.28
C VAL A 544 21.14 -11.33 8.67
N THR A 545 21.80 -11.99 9.62
CA THR A 545 21.32 -13.24 10.20
C THR A 545 20.62 -12.96 11.52
N VAL A 546 19.41 -13.52 11.68
CA VAL A 546 18.57 -13.34 12.86
C VAL A 546 18.30 -14.71 13.50
N SER A 547 18.65 -14.86 14.77
CA SER A 547 18.42 -16.08 15.53
C SER A 547 16.94 -16.43 15.67
N ALA A 548 16.64 -17.69 16.00
CA ALA A 548 15.26 -18.16 16.20
C ALA A 548 14.49 -17.32 17.20
N LYS A 549 13.28 -16.89 16.81
CA LYS A 549 12.36 -16.10 17.67
C LYS A 549 12.93 -14.75 18.17
N GLN A 550 13.91 -14.20 17.45
CA GLN A 550 14.49 -12.90 17.78
C GLN A 550 14.22 -11.86 16.70
N SER A 551 14.56 -10.62 16.99
CA SER A 551 14.55 -9.51 16.06
C SER A 551 15.90 -8.80 16.06
N ARG A 552 16.23 -8.14 14.95
CA ARG A 552 17.41 -7.27 14.82
C ARG A 552 17.03 -5.97 14.14
N ARG A 553 17.64 -4.87 14.59
CA ARG A 553 17.43 -3.55 13.99
C ARG A 553 18.56 -3.23 13.01
N VAL A 554 18.21 -2.81 11.81
CA VAL A 554 19.13 -2.30 10.79
C VAL A 554 18.91 -0.81 10.65
N LEU A 555 19.96 -0.02 10.84
CA LEU A 555 19.91 1.43 10.70
C LEU A 555 20.92 1.89 9.63
N ILE A 556 20.42 2.57 8.60
CA ILE A 556 21.20 3.26 7.58
C ILE A 556 21.20 4.74 7.95
N GLU A 557 22.33 5.26 8.41
CA GLU A 557 22.44 6.67 8.79
C GLU A 557 23.08 7.50 7.68
N TYR A 558 22.44 8.64 7.38
CA TYR A 558 22.91 9.58 6.38
C TYR A 558 23.76 10.70 7.01
N LYS A 559 24.46 11.49 6.18
CA LYS A 559 25.53 12.38 6.60
C LYS A 559 25.14 13.48 7.58
N ASN A 560 23.91 13.99 7.51
CA ASN A 560 23.55 15.14 8.30
C ASN A 560 23.14 14.75 9.71
N GLN A 561 23.97 15.09 10.68
CA GLN A 561 23.58 15.01 12.09
C GLN A 561 22.93 16.31 12.55
N LEU A 562 21.84 16.17 13.28
CA LEU A 562 21.27 17.28 14.00
C LEU A 562 22.02 17.45 15.31
N PHE A 563 22.75 18.54 15.44
CA PHE A 563 23.22 19.02 16.75
C PHE A 563 22.13 19.90 17.33
N ALA A 564 21.21 19.31 18.09
CA ALA A 564 20.01 19.98 18.58
C ALA A 564 20.30 21.28 19.35
N ASP A 565 21.39 21.31 20.09
CA ASP A 565 21.81 22.48 20.87
C ASP A 565 22.32 23.65 20.02
N SER A 566 22.68 23.40 18.75
CA SER A 566 23.12 24.43 17.80
C SER A 566 21.99 25.03 16.97
N VAL A 567 20.76 24.54 17.12
CA VAL A 567 19.62 24.99 16.32
C VAL A 567 18.85 26.08 17.03
N ASP A 568 18.65 27.21 16.37
CA ASP A 568 17.76 28.26 16.86
C ASP A 568 16.30 27.80 16.80
N VAL A 569 15.73 27.50 17.96
CA VAL A 569 14.32 27.10 18.14
C VAL A 569 13.39 28.28 18.37
N SER A 570 13.90 29.51 18.32
CA SER A 570 13.14 30.71 18.64
C SER A 570 11.90 30.90 17.75
N LYS A 571 10.90 31.60 18.31
CA LYS A 571 9.66 31.99 17.63
C LYS A 571 9.73 33.45 17.18
N SER A 572 10.87 33.86 16.61
CA SER A 572 11.18 35.26 16.30
C SER A 572 10.32 35.85 15.17
N ASN A 573 9.64 35.04 14.36
CA ASN A 573 8.81 35.52 13.26
C ASN A 573 7.41 35.91 13.77
N MET A 574 7.21 37.21 13.99
CA MET A 574 5.96 37.79 14.50
C MET A 574 4.76 37.47 13.58
N ARG A 575 4.94 37.49 12.24
CA ARG A 575 3.88 37.13 11.29
C ARG A 575 3.40 35.69 11.47
N VAL A 576 4.35 34.76 11.56
CA VAL A 576 4.04 33.33 11.82
C VAL A 576 3.33 33.20 13.16
N GLY A 577 3.78 33.91 14.19
CA GLY A 577 3.14 33.91 15.52
C GLY A 577 1.68 34.34 15.48
N VAL A 578 1.36 35.43 14.75
CA VAL A 578 -0.02 35.91 14.58
C VAL A 578 -0.86 34.92 13.80
N LEU A 579 -0.37 34.38 12.68
CA LEU A 579 -1.09 33.40 11.88
C LEU A 579 -1.37 32.11 12.66
N ARG A 580 -0.41 31.63 13.44
CA ARG A 580 -0.62 30.48 14.32
C ARG A 580 -1.65 30.76 15.39
N TRP A 581 -1.58 31.93 16.05
CA TRP A 581 -2.57 32.32 17.05
C TRP A 581 -3.99 32.37 16.45
N LEU A 582 -4.16 32.92 15.25
CA LEU A 582 -5.45 32.94 14.55
C LEU A 582 -5.94 31.53 14.21
N SER A 583 -5.06 30.64 13.72
CA SER A 583 -5.41 29.24 13.45
C SER A 583 -5.80 28.52 14.74
N ASP A 584 -5.01 28.65 15.79
CA ASP A 584 -5.28 28.05 17.10
C ASP A 584 -6.61 28.55 17.69
N PHE A 585 -6.89 29.85 17.58
CA PHE A 585 -8.16 30.44 18.02
C PHE A 585 -9.36 29.86 17.23
N ARG A 586 -9.20 29.72 15.91
CA ARG A 586 -10.21 29.09 15.07
C ARG A 586 -10.47 27.65 15.54
N ASP A 587 -9.41 26.85 15.71
CA ASP A 587 -9.52 25.42 16.01
C ASP A 587 -10.06 25.16 17.42
N MET A 588 -9.69 26.01 18.39
CA MET A 588 -10.10 25.88 19.78
C MET A 588 -11.49 26.44 20.07
N HIS A 589 -11.96 27.47 19.33
CA HIS A 589 -13.14 28.21 19.72
C HIS A 589 -14.19 28.37 18.59
N VAL A 590 -13.76 28.54 17.34
CA VAL A 590 -14.69 28.81 16.24
C VAL A 590 -15.25 27.49 15.67
N SER A 591 -14.39 26.53 15.39
CA SER A 591 -14.80 25.24 14.78
C SER A 591 -15.49 24.29 15.78
N THR A 592 -15.45 24.60 17.07
CA THR A 592 -16.11 23.79 18.11
C THR A 592 -17.63 23.92 18.10
N ASN A 593 -18.20 25.01 17.60
CA ASN A 593 -19.65 25.20 17.59
C ASN A 593 -20.24 25.16 16.16
N ARG A 594 -21.54 24.80 16.06
CA ARG A 594 -22.25 24.61 14.79
C ARG A 594 -22.29 25.88 13.91
N LEU A 595 -22.43 27.04 14.51
CA LEU A 595 -22.46 28.32 13.79
C LEU A 595 -21.09 28.67 13.22
N GLY A 596 -20.03 28.47 13.99
CA GLY A 596 -18.65 28.69 13.51
C GLY A 596 -18.28 27.78 12.34
N ARG A 597 -18.71 26.50 12.37
CA ARG A 597 -18.51 25.55 11.26
C ARG A 597 -19.27 25.97 10.00
N ALA A 598 -20.54 26.39 10.15
CA ALA A 598 -21.34 26.88 9.04
C ALA A 598 -20.72 28.13 8.41
N PHE A 599 -20.25 29.06 9.24
CA PHE A 599 -19.54 30.26 8.77
C PHE A 599 -18.23 29.96 8.05
N GLY A 600 -17.44 29.02 8.59
CA GLY A 600 -16.21 28.55 7.96
C GLY A 600 -16.48 27.90 6.60
N SER A 601 -17.47 27.03 6.50
CA SER A 601 -17.89 26.39 5.24
C SER A 601 -18.34 27.42 4.20
N PHE A 602 -19.18 28.39 4.60
CA PHE A 602 -19.63 29.48 3.73
C PHE A 602 -18.44 30.35 3.25
N TYR A 603 -17.50 30.65 4.13
CA TYR A 603 -16.33 31.46 3.81
C TYR A 603 -15.40 30.74 2.82
N TYR A 604 -15.18 29.43 2.97
CA TYR A 604 -14.43 28.62 2.02
C TYR A 604 -15.12 28.48 0.66
N GLN A 605 -16.44 28.31 0.64
CA GLN A 605 -17.22 28.18 -0.59
C GLN A 605 -17.36 29.50 -1.35
N SER A 606 -17.40 30.63 -0.65
CA SER A 606 -17.57 31.96 -1.26
C SER A 606 -16.33 32.46 -2.02
N GLY A 607 -15.20 31.76 -1.97
CA GLY A 607 -13.97 32.17 -2.66
C GLY A 607 -13.34 33.47 -2.12
N LEU A 608 -13.86 34.03 -1.03
CA LEU A 608 -13.32 35.24 -0.39
C LEU A 608 -11.91 35.04 0.15
N PHE A 609 -11.55 33.77 0.49
CA PHE A 609 -10.18 33.41 0.86
C PHE A 609 -9.20 33.49 -0.30
N LYS A 610 -9.68 33.46 -1.56
CA LYS A 610 -8.82 33.59 -2.75
C LYS A 610 -8.45 35.02 -3.08
N ARG A 611 -9.06 36.02 -2.43
CA ARG A 611 -8.90 37.44 -2.79
C ARG A 611 -8.24 38.33 -1.73
N GLY A 612 -7.93 37.81 -0.55
CA GLY A 612 -7.46 38.66 0.53
C GLY A 612 -6.53 37.97 1.50
N LEU A 613 -5.31 37.72 1.11
CA LEU A 613 -4.12 37.68 1.99
C LEU A 613 -2.85 37.66 1.13
#